data_7b482e51b8fc5c13bbbeb14c9cdd6c01
#
_entry.id   7b482e51b8fc5c13bbbeb14c9cdd6c01
#
_cell.length_a   1.000
_cell.length_b   1.000
_cell.length_c   1.000
_cell.angle_alpha   90.00
_cell.angle_beta   90.00
_cell.angle_gamma   90.00
#
_symmetry.space_group_name_H-M   'P 1'
#
loop_
_entity.id
_entity.type
_entity.pdbx_description
1 polymer ?
#
loop_
_entity_poly.entity_id
_entity_poly.type
_entity_poly.pdbx_seq_one_letter_code
_entity_poly.pdbx_strand_id
1 'polypeptide(L)'
;MGRILRLRHAFLTHPDIVKTLILLRHAKSSWDDASLDDHDRPLEDRGRRAAPVMTAHLDDQGFTPELVLCSTAVRTRETLELIADDLDAPPVEYDPGLYLAGPGRLLRAVRAVDGDVKSVMVIGHNPGIHTFALGLCDRSTGSNLRRLERKFPTAAVAVLEFDVNSWDEIDQGTGRLVHFMRPKDLPSARRHRL
;
A
#
# COMPACT_ATOMS: atom_id res chain seq x y z
N MET A 1 44.18 37.30 -24.75
CA MET A 1 43.37 36.17 -25.21
C MET A 1 43.08 35.29 -23.99
N GLY A 2 42.00 35.54 -23.27
CA GLY A 2 41.61 34.85 -22.05
C GLY A 2 40.67 33.70 -22.37
N ARG A 3 41.04 32.50 -22.02
CA ARG A 3 40.26 31.28 -22.18
C ARG A 3 39.35 31.13 -20.97
N ILE A 4 38.03 31.39 -21.12
CA ILE A 4 37.02 31.18 -20.09
C ILE A 4 36.79 29.67 -19.98
N LEU A 5 37.24 29.07 -18.86
CA LEU A 5 36.91 27.71 -18.49
C LEU A 5 35.44 27.68 -18.04
N ARG A 6 34.55 27.15 -18.85
CA ARG A 6 33.17 26.83 -18.43
C ARG A 6 33.24 25.58 -17.55
N LEU A 7 33.11 25.77 -16.26
CA LEU A 7 32.78 24.68 -15.32
C LEU A 7 31.43 24.08 -15.73
N ARG A 8 31.46 22.91 -16.38
CA ARG A 8 30.27 22.06 -16.53
C ARG A 8 29.98 21.49 -15.15
N HIS A 9 28.90 21.98 -14.52
CA HIS A 9 28.30 21.24 -13.41
C HIS A 9 27.82 19.89 -13.97
N ALA A 10 28.57 18.84 -13.68
CA ALA A 10 28.08 17.48 -13.85
C ALA A 10 26.98 17.31 -12.80
N PHE A 11 25.74 17.37 -13.24
CA PHE A 11 24.65 16.78 -12.50
C PHE A 11 24.96 15.28 -12.40
N LEU A 12 25.44 14.85 -11.25
CA LEU A 12 25.44 13.46 -10.86
C LEU A 12 23.97 13.04 -10.77
N THR A 13 23.43 12.52 -11.86
CA THR A 13 22.20 11.77 -11.84
C THR A 13 22.50 10.49 -11.06
N HIS A 14 22.21 10.51 -9.75
CA HIS A 14 22.01 9.26 -9.03
C HIS A 14 20.84 8.56 -9.75
N PRO A 15 20.93 7.26 -10.04
CA PRO A 15 19.75 6.53 -10.49
C PRO A 15 18.70 6.72 -9.40
N ASP A 16 17.56 7.33 -9.76
CA ASP A 16 16.46 7.61 -8.84
C ASP A 16 16.06 6.31 -8.13
N ILE A 17 16.44 6.18 -6.85
CA ILE A 17 16.06 5.06 -6.03
C ILE A 17 14.65 5.37 -5.56
N VAL A 18 13.67 4.81 -6.27
CA VAL A 18 12.25 4.98 -5.94
C VAL A 18 11.86 3.92 -4.92
N LYS A 19 11.37 4.35 -3.76
CA LYS A 19 10.69 3.47 -2.80
C LYS A 19 9.20 3.40 -3.12
N THR A 20 8.65 2.20 -3.20
CA THR A 20 7.24 1.96 -3.53
C THR A 20 6.49 1.43 -2.31
N LEU A 21 5.51 2.20 -1.84
CA LEU A 21 4.63 1.81 -0.73
C LEU A 21 3.25 1.42 -1.26
N ILE A 22 2.86 0.17 -1.02
CA ILE A 22 1.56 -0.40 -1.38
C ILE A 22 0.71 -0.46 -0.12
N LEU A 23 -0.40 0.24 -0.08
CA LEU A 23 -1.34 0.24 1.04
C LEU A 23 -2.58 -0.55 0.66
N LEU A 24 -2.80 -1.70 1.30
CA LEU A 24 -3.96 -2.57 1.09
C LEU A 24 -4.84 -2.57 2.35
N ARG A 25 -6.09 -2.10 2.24
CA ARG A 25 -7.06 -2.36 3.29
C ARG A 25 -7.55 -3.79 3.21
N HIS A 26 -7.61 -4.51 4.35
CA HIS A 26 -8.16 -5.86 4.41
C HIS A 26 -9.45 -6.01 3.59
N ALA A 27 -9.71 -7.19 3.05
CA ALA A 27 -10.93 -7.51 2.31
C ALA A 27 -12.16 -7.52 3.26
N LYS A 28 -13.36 -7.62 2.71
CA LYS A 28 -14.60 -7.50 3.48
C LYS A 28 -14.73 -8.64 4.49
N SER A 29 -14.87 -8.28 5.79
CA SER A 29 -15.05 -9.24 6.90
C SER A 29 -16.52 -9.45 7.24
N SER A 30 -16.83 -10.64 7.77
CA SER A 30 -18.16 -11.00 8.26
C SER A 30 -18.49 -10.31 9.59
N TRP A 31 -19.81 -10.18 9.83
CA TRP A 31 -20.45 -9.78 11.08
C TRP A 31 -21.46 -10.83 11.55
N ASP A 32 -21.43 -12.05 10.96
CA ASP A 32 -22.46 -13.07 11.17
C ASP A 32 -22.37 -13.70 12.56
N ASP A 33 -21.17 -13.72 13.17
CA ASP A 33 -20.97 -14.20 14.53
C ASP A 33 -20.70 -13.01 15.48
N ALA A 34 -21.72 -12.66 16.27
CA ALA A 34 -21.65 -11.59 17.25
C ALA A 34 -20.85 -11.95 18.52
N SER A 35 -20.44 -13.21 18.67
CA SER A 35 -19.64 -13.67 19.83
C SER A 35 -18.15 -13.44 19.65
N LEU A 36 -17.69 -13.18 18.43
CA LEU A 36 -16.31 -12.93 18.13
C LEU A 36 -15.86 -11.51 18.48
N ASP A 37 -14.69 -11.39 19.05
CA ASP A 37 -14.01 -10.11 19.18
C ASP A 37 -13.71 -9.51 17.79
N ASP A 38 -13.69 -8.19 17.68
CA ASP A 38 -13.47 -7.52 16.37
C ASP A 38 -12.15 -7.96 15.70
N HIS A 39 -11.12 -8.26 16.49
CA HIS A 39 -9.83 -8.76 15.98
C HIS A 39 -9.99 -10.11 15.27
N ASP A 40 -10.85 -10.98 15.75
CA ASP A 40 -10.97 -12.38 15.33
C ASP A 40 -12.01 -12.61 14.23
N ARG A 41 -12.66 -11.56 13.75
CA ARG A 41 -13.65 -11.64 12.68
C ARG A 41 -13.02 -12.06 11.36
N PRO A 42 -13.50 -13.17 10.72
CA PRO A 42 -12.99 -13.67 9.45
C PRO A 42 -13.51 -12.84 8.25
N LEU A 43 -13.00 -13.14 7.08
CA LEU A 43 -13.54 -12.62 5.83
C LEU A 43 -14.91 -13.25 5.50
N GLU A 44 -15.79 -12.46 4.90
CA GLU A 44 -16.97 -12.99 4.23
C GLU A 44 -16.62 -13.44 2.79
N ASP A 45 -17.52 -14.22 2.15
CA ASP A 45 -17.31 -14.77 0.80
C ASP A 45 -16.97 -13.70 -0.25
N ARG A 46 -17.63 -12.56 -0.17
CA ARG A 46 -17.33 -11.43 -1.05
C ARG A 46 -15.91 -10.91 -0.84
N GLY A 47 -15.43 -10.89 0.39
CA GLY A 47 -14.06 -10.50 0.72
C GLY A 47 -13.06 -11.49 0.14
N ARG A 48 -13.31 -12.79 0.32
CA ARG A 48 -12.47 -13.86 -0.21
C ARG A 48 -12.34 -13.83 -1.73
N ARG A 49 -13.41 -13.49 -2.44
CA ARG A 49 -13.37 -13.31 -3.91
C ARG A 49 -12.65 -12.03 -4.33
N ALA A 50 -12.79 -10.93 -3.58
CA ALA A 50 -12.27 -9.64 -3.97
C ALA A 50 -10.74 -9.54 -3.85
N ALA A 51 -10.13 -10.17 -2.83
CA ALA A 51 -8.71 -10.04 -2.56
C ALA A 51 -7.83 -10.51 -3.75
N PRO A 52 -7.94 -11.74 -4.26
CA PRO A 52 -7.12 -12.21 -5.38
C PRO A 52 -7.28 -11.38 -6.67
N VAL A 53 -8.52 -10.92 -6.94
CA VAL A 53 -8.77 -10.12 -8.16
C VAL A 53 -8.08 -8.76 -8.09
N MET A 54 -8.01 -8.16 -6.89
CA MET A 54 -7.29 -6.90 -6.69
C MET A 54 -5.79 -7.08 -6.81
N THR A 55 -5.25 -8.18 -6.30
CA THR A 55 -3.81 -8.47 -6.34
C THR A 55 -3.34 -8.82 -7.76
N ALA A 56 -4.08 -9.65 -8.48
CA ALA A 56 -3.80 -9.90 -9.89
C ALA A 56 -3.82 -8.61 -10.74
N HIS A 57 -4.61 -7.60 -10.33
CA HIS A 57 -4.55 -6.30 -10.97
C HIS A 57 -3.27 -5.53 -10.64
N LEU A 58 -2.76 -5.62 -9.39
CA LEU A 58 -1.48 -5.01 -9.01
C LEU A 58 -0.31 -5.63 -9.77
N ASP A 59 -0.28 -6.95 -9.86
CA ASP A 59 0.72 -7.69 -10.61
C ASP A 59 0.74 -7.28 -12.10
N ASP A 60 -0.42 -7.20 -12.75
CA ASP A 60 -0.54 -6.68 -14.13
C ASP A 60 0.02 -5.25 -14.30
N GLN A 61 0.06 -4.47 -13.23
CA GLN A 61 0.61 -3.10 -13.24
C GLN A 61 2.10 -3.08 -12.82
N GLY A 62 2.69 -4.22 -12.48
CA GLY A 62 4.07 -4.35 -12.05
C GLY A 62 4.34 -3.92 -10.61
N PHE A 63 3.31 -3.92 -9.75
CA PHE A 63 3.47 -3.58 -8.32
C PHE A 63 3.56 -4.84 -7.46
N THR A 64 4.77 -5.40 -7.33
CA THR A 64 5.05 -6.56 -6.49
C THR A 64 5.87 -6.12 -5.25
N PRO A 65 5.42 -6.43 -4.02
CA PRO A 65 6.16 -6.07 -2.81
C PRO A 65 7.34 -7.02 -2.55
N GLU A 66 8.45 -6.48 -2.07
CA GLU A 66 9.59 -7.25 -1.54
C GLU A 66 9.41 -7.60 -0.06
N LEU A 67 8.52 -6.91 0.67
CA LEU A 67 8.18 -7.16 2.07
C LEU A 67 6.71 -6.83 2.32
N VAL A 68 6.04 -7.64 3.14
CA VAL A 68 4.68 -7.36 3.61
C VAL A 68 4.68 -7.12 5.12
N LEU A 69 4.19 -5.97 5.56
CA LEU A 69 3.84 -5.66 6.95
C LEU A 69 2.34 -5.90 7.14
N CYS A 70 1.97 -6.90 7.92
CA CYS A 70 0.57 -7.32 8.06
C CYS A 70 0.08 -7.18 9.51
N SER A 71 -1.09 -6.56 9.70
CA SER A 71 -1.78 -6.60 10.99
C SER A 71 -2.14 -8.03 11.38
N THR A 72 -2.15 -8.32 12.68
CA THR A 72 -2.44 -9.66 13.22
C THR A 72 -3.92 -10.05 13.22
N ALA A 73 -4.84 -9.14 12.91
CA ALA A 73 -6.27 -9.47 12.86
C ALA A 73 -6.57 -10.57 11.83
N VAL A 74 -7.53 -11.45 12.13
CA VAL A 74 -7.87 -12.59 11.27
C VAL A 74 -8.16 -12.15 9.84
N ARG A 75 -8.97 -11.09 9.65
CA ARG A 75 -9.30 -10.56 8.31
C ARG A 75 -8.12 -10.05 7.50
N THR A 76 -7.06 -9.54 8.12
CA THR A 76 -5.83 -9.12 7.42
C THR A 76 -4.97 -10.32 7.06
N ARG A 77 -4.85 -11.28 7.95
CA ARG A 77 -4.13 -12.54 7.71
C ARG A 77 -4.79 -13.35 6.58
N GLU A 78 -6.11 -13.56 6.66
CA GLU A 78 -6.86 -14.23 5.58
C GLU A 78 -6.79 -13.48 4.25
N THR A 79 -6.76 -12.13 4.28
CA THR A 79 -6.53 -11.33 3.06
C THR A 79 -5.17 -11.67 2.46
N LEU A 80 -4.11 -11.70 3.27
CA LEU A 80 -2.75 -12.03 2.83
C LEU A 80 -2.65 -13.46 2.31
N GLU A 81 -3.20 -14.44 3.03
CA GLU A 81 -3.22 -15.86 2.64
C GLU A 81 -3.81 -16.07 1.24
N LEU A 82 -4.85 -15.29 0.89
CA LEU A 82 -5.51 -15.39 -0.42
C LEU A 82 -4.71 -14.76 -1.58
N ILE A 83 -3.70 -13.94 -1.28
CA ILE A 83 -2.96 -13.16 -2.28
C ILE A 83 -1.46 -13.49 -2.30
N ALA A 84 -0.97 -14.26 -1.35
CA ALA A 84 0.46 -14.50 -1.20
C ALA A 84 1.12 -15.13 -2.43
N ASP A 85 0.45 -16.10 -3.04
CA ASP A 85 0.94 -16.78 -4.25
C ASP A 85 0.99 -15.83 -5.46
N ASP A 86 0.04 -14.91 -5.57
CA ASP A 86 -0.01 -13.89 -6.64
C ASP A 86 1.08 -12.80 -6.45
N LEU A 87 1.73 -12.75 -5.28
CA LEU A 87 2.77 -11.77 -4.92
C LEU A 87 4.18 -12.36 -4.90
N ASP A 88 4.42 -13.53 -5.49
CA ASP A 88 5.70 -14.25 -5.43
C ASP A 88 6.14 -14.61 -3.99
N ALA A 89 5.17 -14.79 -3.07
CA ALA A 89 5.35 -15.16 -1.67
C ALA A 89 6.45 -14.35 -0.94
N PRO A 90 6.36 -13.03 -0.87
CA PRO A 90 7.37 -12.19 -0.22
C PRO A 90 7.46 -12.48 1.28
N PRO A 91 8.59 -12.16 1.94
CA PRO A 91 8.70 -12.15 3.38
C PRO A 91 7.56 -11.37 4.05
N VAL A 92 7.04 -11.89 5.17
CA VAL A 92 5.91 -11.30 5.89
C VAL A 92 6.29 -11.04 7.34
N GLU A 93 6.05 -9.81 7.79
CA GLU A 93 6.14 -9.42 9.19
C GLU A 93 4.74 -9.16 9.76
N TYR A 94 4.32 -9.98 10.72
CA TYR A 94 3.07 -9.77 11.45
C TYR A 94 3.30 -8.86 12.64
N ASP A 95 2.67 -7.67 12.63
CA ASP A 95 2.81 -6.68 13.70
C ASP A 95 1.46 -6.41 14.38
N PRO A 96 1.26 -6.81 15.65
CA PRO A 96 0.04 -6.52 16.40
C PRO A 96 -0.22 -5.02 16.55
N GLY A 97 0.85 -4.21 16.52
CA GLY A 97 0.74 -2.74 16.57
C GLY A 97 0.11 -2.12 15.32
N LEU A 98 -0.10 -2.89 14.24
CA LEU A 98 -0.81 -2.44 13.04
C LEU A 98 -2.34 -2.64 13.14
N TYR A 99 -2.82 -3.36 14.16
CA TYR A 99 -4.25 -3.52 14.39
C TYR A 99 -4.88 -2.17 14.75
N LEU A 100 -5.82 -1.70 13.93
CA LEU A 100 -6.46 -0.40 14.03
C LEU A 100 -5.49 0.78 14.22
N ALA A 101 -4.26 0.63 13.74
CA ALA A 101 -3.21 1.63 13.89
C ALA A 101 -3.58 2.98 13.26
N GLY A 102 -3.27 4.06 13.95
CA GLY A 102 -3.32 5.41 13.39
C GLY A 102 -2.12 5.71 12.48
N PRO A 103 -2.16 6.82 11.70
CA PRO A 103 -1.16 7.13 10.68
C PRO A 103 0.26 7.24 11.23
N GLY A 104 0.45 7.78 12.44
CA GLY A 104 1.77 7.89 13.06
C GLY A 104 2.40 6.54 13.41
N ARG A 105 1.59 5.51 13.76
CA ARG A 105 2.10 4.14 14.01
C ARG A 105 2.46 3.46 12.68
N LEU A 106 1.64 3.65 11.64
CA LEU A 106 1.91 3.13 10.31
C LEU A 106 3.20 3.73 9.74
N LEU A 107 3.39 5.05 9.88
CA LEU A 107 4.62 5.73 9.45
C LEU A 107 5.86 5.16 10.15
N ARG A 108 5.79 4.96 11.47
CA ARG A 108 6.92 4.36 12.23
C ARG A 108 7.23 2.94 11.75
N ALA A 109 6.21 2.12 11.44
CA ALA A 109 6.44 0.77 10.94
C ALA A 109 7.15 0.79 9.58
N VAL A 110 6.71 1.64 8.66
CA VAL A 110 7.32 1.75 7.34
C VAL A 110 8.74 2.32 7.42
N ARG A 111 8.98 3.33 8.25
CA ARG A 111 10.32 3.92 8.46
C ARG A 111 11.34 2.96 9.08
N ALA A 112 10.87 1.92 9.75
CA ALA A 112 11.74 0.90 10.37
C ALA A 112 12.18 -0.19 9.38
N VAL A 113 11.66 -0.20 8.15
CA VAL A 113 12.03 -1.18 7.12
C VAL A 113 13.46 -0.93 6.66
N ASP A 114 14.19 -2.02 6.38
CA ASP A 114 15.55 -1.97 5.86
C ASP A 114 15.63 -1.13 4.57
N GLY A 115 16.68 -0.32 4.49
CA GLY A 115 16.93 0.57 3.33
C GLY A 115 17.12 -0.18 2.01
N ASP A 116 17.55 -1.44 2.02
CA ASP A 116 17.74 -2.24 0.81
C ASP A 116 16.40 -2.70 0.20
N VAL A 117 15.32 -2.81 0.99
CA VAL A 117 13.97 -3.11 0.50
C VAL A 117 13.45 -1.95 -0.33
N LYS A 118 13.04 -2.20 -1.59
CA LYS A 118 12.54 -1.17 -2.52
C LYS A 118 11.03 -1.02 -2.50
N SER A 119 10.30 -2.11 -2.25
CA SER A 119 8.85 -2.11 -2.24
C SER A 119 8.27 -2.80 -1.01
N VAL A 120 7.35 -2.11 -0.32
CA VAL A 120 6.69 -2.59 0.90
C VAL A 120 5.19 -2.55 0.73
N MET A 121 4.51 -3.63 1.10
CA MET A 121 3.06 -3.65 1.24
C MET A 121 2.67 -3.58 2.72
N VAL A 122 1.71 -2.72 3.05
CA VAL A 122 1.07 -2.68 4.38
C VAL A 122 -0.37 -3.16 4.25
N ILE A 123 -0.74 -4.22 4.97
CA ILE A 123 -2.13 -4.71 5.05
C ILE A 123 -2.72 -4.29 6.39
N GLY A 124 -3.69 -3.38 6.35
CA GLY A 124 -4.21 -2.74 7.57
C GLY A 124 -5.68 -2.35 7.51
N HIS A 125 -6.05 -1.37 8.32
CA HIS A 125 -7.43 -1.04 8.68
C HIS A 125 -7.74 0.46 8.50
N ASN A 126 -9.01 0.77 8.20
CA ASN A 126 -9.53 2.13 8.35
C ASN A 126 -9.86 2.41 9.84
N PRO A 127 -9.82 3.68 10.25
CA PRO A 127 -9.52 4.87 9.43
C PRO A 127 -8.03 5.08 9.18
N GLY A 128 -7.14 4.38 9.90
CA GLY A 128 -5.72 4.66 9.94
C GLY A 128 -5.04 4.61 8.57
N ILE A 129 -5.25 3.52 7.79
CA ILE A 129 -4.61 3.37 6.48
C ILE A 129 -5.08 4.44 5.48
N HIS A 130 -6.35 4.85 5.55
CA HIS A 130 -6.90 5.91 4.71
C HIS A 130 -6.26 7.26 5.04
N THR A 131 -6.23 7.62 6.34
CA THR A 131 -5.62 8.87 6.81
C THR A 131 -4.12 8.88 6.51
N PHE A 132 -3.44 7.74 6.64
CA PHE A 132 -2.03 7.58 6.33
C PHE A 132 -1.77 7.83 4.83
N ALA A 133 -2.52 7.16 3.95
CA ALA A 133 -2.41 7.36 2.50
C ALA A 133 -2.59 8.83 2.11
N LEU A 134 -3.62 9.49 2.63
CA LEU A 134 -3.89 10.91 2.37
C LEU A 134 -2.78 11.83 2.91
N GLY A 135 -2.25 11.51 4.09
CA GLY A 135 -1.19 12.31 4.71
C GLY A 135 0.14 12.23 3.95
N LEU A 136 0.43 11.08 3.32
CA LEU A 136 1.65 10.88 2.55
C LEU A 136 1.60 11.51 1.15
N CYS A 137 0.40 11.65 0.56
CA CYS A 137 0.27 12.18 -0.80
C CYS A 137 0.83 13.60 -0.90
N ASP A 138 1.67 13.84 -1.91
CA ASP A 138 1.90 15.18 -2.40
C ASP A 138 0.53 15.77 -2.84
N ARG A 139 0.42 17.08 -2.82
CA ARG A 139 -0.86 17.73 -3.17
C ARG A 139 -1.05 17.90 -4.68
N SER A 140 -0.32 17.12 -5.49
CA SER A 140 -0.52 17.08 -6.92
C SER A 140 -1.92 16.58 -7.23
N THR A 141 -2.68 17.35 -7.98
CA THR A 141 -4.09 17.07 -8.28
C THR A 141 -4.23 15.99 -9.35
N GLY A 142 -4.82 14.86 -9.00
CA GLY A 142 -5.10 13.79 -9.95
C GLY A 142 -6.48 13.16 -9.72
N SER A 143 -6.96 12.37 -10.67
CA SER A 143 -8.21 11.62 -10.53
C SER A 143 -8.12 10.59 -9.40
N ASN A 144 -6.94 9.99 -9.20
CA ASN A 144 -6.68 9.01 -8.13
C ASN A 144 -6.82 9.66 -6.75
N LEU A 145 -6.23 10.84 -6.52
CA LEU A 145 -6.32 11.55 -5.25
C LEU A 145 -7.77 11.90 -4.91
N ARG A 146 -8.54 12.47 -5.84
CA ARG A 146 -9.98 12.77 -5.62
C ARG A 146 -10.79 11.52 -5.28
N ARG A 147 -10.44 10.35 -5.82
CA ARG A 147 -11.11 9.08 -5.50
C ARG A 147 -10.70 8.55 -4.14
N LEU A 148 -9.43 8.67 -3.77
CA LEU A 148 -8.88 8.33 -2.46
C LEU A 148 -9.52 9.20 -1.36
N GLU A 149 -9.60 10.52 -1.54
CA GLU A 149 -10.23 11.46 -0.60
C GLU A 149 -11.66 11.06 -0.25
N ARG A 150 -12.42 10.57 -1.22
CA ARG A 150 -13.81 10.16 -0.99
C ARG A 150 -13.94 8.91 -0.13
N LYS A 151 -13.15 7.88 -0.37
CA LYS A 151 -13.30 6.60 0.33
C LYS A 151 -12.17 5.62 0.01
N PHE A 152 -11.68 4.96 1.04
CA PHE A 152 -10.79 3.80 0.96
C PHE A 152 -11.56 2.53 1.41
N PRO A 153 -12.32 1.85 0.52
CA PRO A 153 -13.14 0.69 0.90
C PRO A 153 -12.28 -0.56 1.17
N THR A 154 -12.89 -1.63 1.70
CA THR A 154 -12.24 -2.95 1.84
C THR A 154 -11.70 -3.45 0.50
N ALA A 155 -10.56 -4.11 0.52
CA ALA A 155 -9.78 -4.55 -0.64
C ALA A 155 -9.34 -3.41 -1.60
N ALA A 156 -9.48 -2.14 -1.23
CA ALA A 156 -8.89 -1.07 -2.01
C ALA A 156 -7.38 -1.01 -1.81
N VAL A 157 -6.68 -0.58 -2.85
CA VAL A 157 -5.23 -0.43 -2.89
C VAL A 157 -4.85 0.99 -3.29
N ALA A 158 -3.86 1.56 -2.60
CA ALA A 158 -3.15 2.76 -3.00
C ALA A 158 -1.67 2.45 -3.15
N VAL A 159 -1.03 2.95 -4.21
CA VAL A 159 0.42 2.85 -4.42
C VAL A 159 1.01 4.25 -4.45
N LEU A 160 1.99 4.47 -3.59
CA LEU A 160 2.74 5.72 -3.51
C LEU A 160 4.21 5.44 -3.82
N GLU A 161 4.82 6.34 -4.56
CA GLU A 161 6.25 6.35 -4.85
C GLU A 161 6.92 7.54 -4.18
N PHE A 162 8.15 7.32 -3.72
CA PHE A 162 8.97 8.31 -3.01
C PHE A 162 10.38 8.35 -3.62
N ASP A 163 10.85 9.52 -3.97
CA ASP A 163 12.21 9.76 -4.47
C ASP A 163 13.17 9.91 -3.28
N VAL A 164 13.40 8.80 -2.56
CA VAL A 164 14.25 8.73 -1.35
C VAL A 164 15.13 7.49 -1.38
N ASN A 165 16.28 7.54 -0.68
CA ASN A 165 17.22 6.42 -0.61
C ASN A 165 16.80 5.40 0.47
N SER A 166 16.16 5.86 1.55
CA SER A 166 15.80 5.06 2.70
C SER A 166 14.37 5.33 3.15
N TRP A 167 13.73 4.34 3.80
CA TRP A 167 12.37 4.43 4.30
C TRP A 167 12.20 5.44 5.44
N ASP A 168 13.24 5.73 6.20
CA ASP A 168 13.21 6.73 7.28
C ASP A 168 13.08 8.17 6.78
N GLU A 169 13.39 8.42 5.49
CA GLU A 169 13.26 9.74 4.85
C GLU A 169 11.80 10.07 4.43
N ILE A 170 10.90 9.06 4.34
CA ILE A 170 9.52 9.35 3.93
C ILE A 170 8.79 10.20 4.97
N ASP A 171 7.99 11.16 4.51
CA ASP A 171 7.23 12.05 5.38
C ASP A 171 5.90 12.47 4.77
N GLN A 172 5.11 13.22 5.51
CA GLN A 172 3.85 13.77 5.04
C GLN A 172 4.06 14.65 3.80
N GLY A 173 3.21 14.43 2.79
CA GLY A 173 3.21 15.22 1.56
C GLY A 173 4.37 14.95 0.60
N THR A 174 5.18 13.90 0.84
CA THR A 174 6.35 13.57 0.00
C THR A 174 6.08 12.47 -1.01
N GLY A 175 4.97 11.74 -0.88
CA GLY A 175 4.63 10.59 -1.71
C GLY A 175 3.79 10.95 -2.94
N ARG A 176 4.20 10.50 -4.10
CA ARG A 176 3.44 10.61 -5.33
C ARG A 176 2.45 9.45 -5.45
N LEU A 177 1.14 9.73 -5.39
CA LEU A 177 0.10 8.71 -5.58
C LEU A 177 0.03 8.28 -7.05
N VAL A 178 0.68 7.17 -7.39
CA VAL A 178 0.76 6.65 -8.76
C VAL A 178 -0.43 5.77 -9.12
N HIS A 179 -1.02 5.07 -8.13
CA HIS A 179 -2.15 4.19 -8.37
C HIS A 179 -3.16 4.22 -7.21
N PHE A 180 -4.45 4.21 -7.54
CA PHE A 180 -5.54 3.97 -6.58
C PHE A 180 -6.67 3.19 -7.24
N MET A 181 -6.94 2.00 -6.70
CA MET A 181 -7.95 1.08 -7.23
C MET A 181 -8.88 0.60 -6.12
N ARG A 182 -10.16 0.54 -6.44
CA ARG A 182 -11.21 -0.06 -5.59
C ARG A 182 -11.82 -1.24 -6.34
N PRO A 183 -12.36 -2.28 -5.66
CA PRO A 183 -12.96 -3.42 -6.36
C PRO A 183 -13.99 -3.03 -7.43
N LYS A 184 -14.79 -1.98 -7.17
CA LYS A 184 -15.78 -1.48 -8.13
C LYS A 184 -15.20 -0.79 -9.37
N ASP A 185 -13.92 -0.41 -9.35
CA ASP A 185 -13.25 0.28 -10.46
C ASP A 185 -12.53 -0.69 -11.40
N LEU A 186 -12.47 -1.98 -11.04
CA LEU A 186 -11.91 -3.03 -11.89
C LEU A 186 -12.64 -3.11 -13.24
N PRO A 187 -11.94 -3.48 -14.33
CA PRO A 187 -12.58 -3.76 -15.62
C PRO A 187 -13.72 -4.79 -15.50
N SER A 188 -14.74 -4.68 -16.37
CA SER A 188 -15.96 -5.51 -16.29
C SER A 188 -15.64 -7.01 -16.26
N ALA A 189 -14.70 -7.48 -17.08
CA ALA A 189 -14.27 -8.89 -17.13
C ALA A 189 -13.74 -9.41 -15.79
N ARG A 190 -13.14 -8.55 -14.95
CA ARG A 190 -12.67 -8.91 -13.60
C ARG A 190 -13.75 -8.76 -12.54
N ARG A 191 -14.69 -7.81 -12.71
CA ARG A 191 -15.80 -7.59 -11.76
C ARG A 191 -16.77 -8.78 -11.68
N HIS A 192 -16.91 -9.58 -12.73
CA HIS A 192 -17.76 -10.78 -12.73
C HIS A 192 -17.23 -11.90 -11.81
N ARG A 193 -15.98 -11.79 -11.31
CA ARG A 193 -15.39 -12.72 -10.35
C ARG A 193 -15.56 -12.27 -8.89
N LEU A 194 -16.12 -11.08 -8.63
CA LEU A 194 -16.42 -10.53 -7.31
C LEU A 194 -17.83 -10.96 -6.85
#